data_cc8abe8f077bad8c24d4ec3e901dc0c6
#
_entry.id   cc8abe8f077bad8c24d4ec3e901dc0c6
#
_cell.length_a   1.000
_cell.length_b   1.000
_cell.length_c   1.000
_cell.angle_alpha   90.00
_cell.angle_beta   90.00
_cell.angle_gamma   90.00
#
_symmetry.space_group_name_H-M   'P 1'
#
loop_
_entity.id
_entity.type
_entity.pdbx_description
1 polymer ?
#
loop_
_entity_poly.entity_id
_entity_poly.type
_entity_poly.pdbx_seq_one_letter_code
_entity_poly.pdbx_strand_id
1 'polypeptide(L)'
;MAPCIEVVGYRQKRKGITSFGDLSSDFGGNVKFLIGQKKKYKKINIGNLKANISNKKVKQSVNGNTNAVYINPLNSLRFVLNKVKKDKVDLGKDFYVFTGSTVGVVPILG
;
A
#
# COMPACT_ATOMS: atom_id res chain seq x y z
N MET A 1 -12.18 7.18 1.44
CA MET A 1 -10.77 6.83 1.66
C MET A 1 -10.56 6.34 3.08
N ALA A 2 -9.47 5.61 3.32
CA ALA A 2 -9.10 5.11 4.63
C ALA A 2 -7.59 4.95 4.73
N PRO A 3 -6.99 5.11 5.92
CA PRO A 3 -5.64 4.63 6.15
C PRO A 3 -5.63 3.10 6.09
N CYS A 4 -4.54 2.54 5.61
CA CYS A 4 -4.40 1.09 5.53
C CYS A 4 -2.95 0.65 5.76
N ILE A 5 -2.81 -0.61 6.15
CA ILE A 5 -1.51 -1.27 6.29
C ILE A 5 -1.54 -2.53 5.44
N GLU A 6 -0.54 -2.69 4.62
CA GLU A 6 -0.25 -3.94 3.95
C GLU A 6 0.80 -4.69 4.74
N VAL A 7 0.49 -5.90 5.16
CA VAL A 7 1.45 -6.81 5.77
C VAL A 7 2.07 -7.66 4.68
N VAL A 8 3.39 -7.57 4.56
CA VAL A 8 4.14 -8.31 3.54
C VAL A 8 5.05 -9.34 4.18
N GLY A 9 5.29 -10.42 3.47
CA GLY A 9 6.16 -11.51 3.90
C GLY A 9 6.36 -12.51 2.78
N TYR A 10 7.22 -13.47 3.01
CA TYR A 10 7.50 -14.50 2.03
C TYR A 10 6.87 -15.83 2.46
N ARG A 11 6.09 -16.43 1.57
CA ARG A 11 5.50 -17.76 1.76
C ARG A 11 6.50 -18.88 1.43
N GLN A 12 7.57 -18.55 0.70
CA GLN A 12 8.63 -19.46 0.31
C GLN A 12 9.92 -19.14 1.06
N LYS A 13 10.73 -20.17 1.38
CA LYS A 13 12.08 -19.94 1.89
C LYS A 13 12.93 -19.28 0.81
N ARG A 14 13.50 -18.12 1.11
CA ARG A 14 14.31 -17.35 0.19
C ARG A 14 15.59 -16.90 0.85
N LYS A 15 16.65 -16.88 0.06
CA LYS A 15 17.92 -16.26 0.44
C LYS A 15 18.32 -15.29 -0.67
N GLY A 16 18.62 -14.03 -0.30
CA GLY A 16 19.07 -13.02 -1.24
C GLY A 16 17.95 -12.36 -2.06
N ILE A 17 18.31 -11.83 -3.23
CA ILE A 17 17.41 -11.09 -4.11
C ILE A 17 16.44 -12.03 -4.80
N THR A 18 15.16 -11.67 -4.73
CA THR A 18 14.06 -12.40 -5.36
C THR A 18 13.86 -11.96 -6.80
N SER A 19 13.65 -12.88 -7.72
CA SER A 19 13.28 -12.56 -9.09
C SER A 19 11.86 -11.99 -9.18
N PHE A 20 11.57 -11.27 -10.26
CA PHE A 20 10.21 -10.75 -10.51
C PHE A 20 9.18 -11.89 -10.60
N GLY A 21 9.54 -13.03 -11.20
CA GLY A 21 8.66 -14.19 -11.29
C GLY A 21 8.34 -14.80 -9.92
N ASP A 22 9.35 -14.91 -9.03
CA ASP A 22 9.14 -15.37 -7.65
C ASP A 22 8.23 -14.42 -6.88
N LEU A 23 8.46 -13.12 -7.00
CA LEU A 23 7.64 -12.11 -6.33
C LEU A 23 6.19 -12.12 -6.83
N SER A 24 5.98 -12.25 -8.14
CA SER A 24 4.64 -12.30 -8.75
C SER A 24 3.90 -13.58 -8.35
N SER A 25 4.56 -14.74 -8.30
CA SER A 25 3.95 -15.99 -7.87
C SER A 25 3.61 -16.01 -6.38
N ASP A 26 4.23 -15.16 -5.57
CA ASP A 26 3.91 -14.95 -4.15
C ASP A 26 3.02 -13.69 -3.94
N PHE A 27 2.19 -13.34 -4.91
CA PHE A 27 1.29 -12.18 -4.85
C PHE A 27 2.00 -10.86 -4.46
N GLY A 28 3.23 -10.64 -4.94
CA GLY A 28 4.04 -9.49 -4.55
C GLY A 28 4.47 -9.49 -3.08
N GLY A 29 4.43 -10.65 -2.41
CA GLY A 29 4.70 -10.78 -0.99
C GLY A 29 3.55 -10.37 -0.08
N ASN A 30 2.37 -10.07 -0.63
CA ASN A 30 1.21 -9.71 0.18
C ASN A 30 0.73 -10.88 1.04
N VAL A 31 0.52 -10.59 2.32
CA VAL A 31 -0.03 -11.55 3.29
C VAL A 31 -1.41 -11.12 3.74
N LYS A 32 -1.58 -9.83 4.06
CA LYS A 32 -2.81 -9.31 4.65
C LYS A 32 -2.92 -7.80 4.45
N PHE A 33 -4.15 -7.33 4.29
CA PHE A 33 -4.48 -5.92 4.38
C PHE A 33 -5.24 -5.60 5.66
N LEU A 34 -4.89 -4.50 6.31
CA LEU A 34 -5.61 -3.92 7.42
C LEU A 34 -6.15 -2.57 6.97
N ILE A 35 -7.46 -2.38 7.07
CA ILE A 35 -8.13 -1.16 6.62
C ILE A 35 -8.67 -0.42 7.84
N GLY A 36 -8.28 0.83 8.01
CA GLY A 36 -8.75 1.68 9.08
C GLY A 36 -10.12 2.29 8.81
N GLN A 37 -10.49 3.28 9.60
CA GLN A 37 -11.79 3.92 9.49
C GLN A 37 -11.96 4.61 8.14
N LYS A 38 -13.02 4.26 7.42
CA LYS A 38 -13.36 4.88 6.14
C LYS A 38 -13.96 6.27 6.35
N LYS A 39 -13.54 7.21 5.51
CA LYS A 39 -14.10 8.55 5.45
C LYS A 39 -14.40 8.91 4.01
N LYS A 40 -15.47 9.67 3.78
CA LYS A 40 -15.72 10.23 2.45
C LYS A 40 -14.55 11.11 2.02
N TYR A 41 -14.19 11.03 0.74
CA TYR A 41 -13.20 11.93 0.19
C TYR A 41 -13.74 13.36 0.24
N LYS A 42 -12.96 14.26 0.83
CA LYS A 42 -13.23 15.71 0.84
C LYS A 42 -12.11 16.41 0.09
N LYS A 43 -12.30 17.69 -0.26
CA LYS A 43 -11.22 18.54 -0.79
C LYS A 43 -10.13 18.72 0.28
N ILE A 44 -9.27 17.74 0.44
CA ILE A 44 -8.04 17.80 1.22
C ILE A 44 -6.85 17.67 0.29
N ASN A 45 -5.71 18.22 0.69
CA ASN A 45 -4.49 18.05 -0.07
C ASN A 45 -3.91 16.66 0.20
N ILE A 46 -4.51 15.63 -0.43
CA ILE A 46 -4.08 14.24 -0.27
C ILE A 46 -2.64 13.99 -0.75
N GLY A 47 -2.08 14.89 -1.57
CA GLY A 47 -0.69 14.83 -2.01
C GLY A 47 0.33 15.30 -0.97
N ASN A 48 -0.12 15.81 0.17
CA ASN A 48 0.77 16.30 1.24
C ASN A 48 0.16 16.06 2.62
N LEU A 49 -0.08 14.81 2.95
CA LEU A 49 -0.51 14.40 4.29
C LEU A 49 0.64 13.71 5.01
N LYS A 50 0.88 14.11 6.25
CA LYS A 50 1.82 13.42 7.12
C LYS A 50 1.25 12.08 7.54
N ALA A 51 2.09 11.07 7.55
CA ALA A 51 1.76 9.72 7.99
C ALA A 51 2.76 9.26 9.05
N ASN A 52 2.30 8.45 9.97
CA ASN A 52 3.16 7.81 10.96
C ASN A 52 2.69 6.36 11.15
N ILE A 53 3.64 5.46 11.16
CA ILE A 53 3.42 4.09 11.62
C ILE A 53 4.26 3.87 12.88
N SER A 54 3.64 3.36 13.92
CA SER A 54 4.33 3.14 15.19
C SER A 54 3.98 1.79 15.81
N ASN A 55 4.96 1.24 16.51
CA ASN A 55 4.81 0.05 17.33
C ASN A 55 5.24 0.40 18.76
N LYS A 56 4.29 0.60 19.64
CA LYS A 56 4.53 1.00 21.02
C LYS A 56 5.30 -0.04 21.83
N LYS A 57 5.13 -1.32 21.50
CA LYS A 57 5.75 -2.42 22.23
C LYS A 57 7.28 -2.37 22.16
N VAL A 58 7.82 -1.95 21.05
CA VAL A 58 9.27 -1.84 20.82
C VAL A 58 9.73 -0.40 20.59
N LYS A 59 8.87 0.58 20.88
CA LYS A 59 9.16 2.01 20.72
C LYS A 59 9.59 2.37 19.28
N GLN A 60 9.07 1.66 18.30
CA GLN A 60 9.34 1.94 16.89
C GLN A 60 8.36 3.00 16.39
N SER A 61 8.88 3.98 15.65
CA SER A 61 8.06 5.00 15.00
C SER A 61 8.73 5.44 13.70
N VAL A 62 7.97 5.45 12.62
CA VAL A 62 8.44 5.88 11.30
C VAL A 62 7.49 6.90 10.73
N ASN A 63 8.02 8.05 10.33
CA ASN A 63 7.26 9.12 9.69
C ASN A 63 7.36 9.03 8.17
N GLY A 64 6.31 9.44 7.50
CA GLY A 64 6.24 9.52 6.05
C GLY A 64 5.28 10.60 5.59
N ASN A 65 5.09 10.66 4.29
CA ASN A 65 4.17 11.60 3.66
C ASN A 65 3.53 10.95 2.43
N THR A 66 2.29 11.32 2.16
CA THR A 66 1.56 10.82 0.98
C THR A 66 2.22 11.20 -0.35
N ASN A 67 3.07 12.25 -0.39
CA ASN A 67 3.82 12.62 -1.59
C ASN A 67 4.86 11.55 -2.01
N ALA A 68 5.22 10.61 -1.13
CA ALA A 68 6.04 9.46 -1.47
C ALA A 68 5.31 8.44 -2.36
N VAL A 69 3.99 8.52 -2.44
CA VAL A 69 3.15 7.62 -3.25
C VAL A 69 2.97 8.23 -4.64
N TYR A 70 3.89 7.94 -5.56
CA TYR A 70 3.84 8.41 -6.95
C TYR A 70 3.55 9.93 -7.04
N ILE A 71 4.25 10.73 -6.22
CA ILE A 71 4.08 12.18 -6.03
C ILE A 71 2.74 12.53 -5.37
N ASN A 72 1.68 11.85 -5.71
CA ASN A 72 0.34 12.02 -5.16
C ASN A 72 -0.43 10.70 -5.28
N PRO A 73 -1.07 10.19 -4.21
CA PRO A 73 -1.83 8.94 -4.26
C PRO A 73 -2.90 8.90 -5.36
N LEU A 74 -3.46 10.03 -5.75
CA LEU A 74 -4.42 10.10 -6.87
C LEU A 74 -3.79 9.71 -8.21
N ASN A 75 -2.47 9.89 -8.37
CA ASN A 75 -1.77 9.43 -9.57
C ASN A 75 -1.77 7.89 -9.65
N SER A 76 -1.52 7.22 -8.52
CA SER A 76 -1.60 5.76 -8.44
C SER A 76 -3.01 5.26 -8.73
N LEU A 77 -4.03 5.88 -8.15
CA LEU A 77 -5.42 5.54 -8.40
C LEU A 77 -5.76 5.69 -9.88
N ARG A 78 -5.40 6.81 -10.48
CA ARG A 78 -5.64 7.08 -11.90
C ARG A 78 -4.94 6.06 -12.80
N PHE A 79 -3.70 5.71 -12.50
CA PHE A 79 -2.94 4.69 -13.21
C PHE A 79 -3.66 3.33 -13.18
N VAL A 80 -4.09 2.88 -12.01
CA VAL A 80 -4.80 1.61 -11.85
C VAL A 80 -6.13 1.61 -12.61
N LEU A 81 -6.93 2.67 -12.49
CA LEU A 81 -8.22 2.77 -13.16
C LEU A 81 -8.07 2.77 -14.69
N ASN A 82 -7.06 3.47 -15.22
CA ASN A 82 -6.76 3.46 -16.65
C ASN A 82 -6.32 2.07 -17.12
N LYS A 83 -5.50 1.37 -16.34
CA LYS A 83 -5.03 0.01 -16.65
C LYS A 83 -6.19 -0.99 -16.66
N VAL A 84 -7.06 -0.92 -15.68
CA VAL A 84 -8.26 -1.76 -15.57
C VAL A 84 -9.18 -1.55 -16.77
N LYS A 85 -9.39 -0.30 -17.18
CA LYS A 85 -10.19 0.04 -18.37
C LYS A 85 -9.55 -0.49 -19.65
N LYS A 86 -8.24 -0.29 -19.81
CA LYS A 86 -7.48 -0.75 -20.99
C LYS A 86 -7.53 -2.27 -21.13
N ASP A 87 -7.33 -2.99 -20.04
CA ASP A 87 -7.29 -4.46 -20.01
C ASP A 87 -8.69 -5.09 -19.87
N LYS A 88 -9.74 -4.28 -19.81
CA LYS A 88 -11.15 -4.71 -19.67
C LYS A 88 -11.37 -5.65 -18.48
N VAL A 89 -10.73 -5.33 -17.35
CA VAL A 89 -10.87 -6.09 -16.10
C VAL A 89 -12.15 -5.68 -15.38
N ASP A 90 -12.97 -6.64 -15.00
CA ASP A 90 -14.15 -6.39 -14.17
C ASP A 90 -13.75 -6.46 -12.69
N LEU A 91 -13.83 -5.32 -12.00
CA LEU A 91 -13.57 -5.22 -10.56
C LEU A 91 -14.83 -5.39 -9.71
N GLY A 92 -16.00 -5.63 -10.34
CA GLY A 92 -17.26 -5.64 -9.64
C GLY A 92 -17.73 -4.24 -9.23
N LYS A 93 -18.73 -4.19 -8.35
CA LYS A 93 -19.39 -2.94 -7.93
C LYS A 93 -18.56 -2.14 -6.94
N ASP A 94 -17.99 -2.81 -5.96
CA ASP A 94 -17.19 -2.21 -4.89
C ASP A 94 -15.81 -2.86 -4.82
N PHE A 95 -14.78 -2.05 -4.71
CA PHE A 95 -13.40 -2.51 -4.62
C PHE A 95 -12.53 -1.52 -3.84
N TYR A 96 -11.37 -1.99 -3.40
CA TYR A 96 -10.35 -1.17 -2.77
C TYR A 96 -9.14 -1.02 -3.69
N VAL A 97 -8.55 0.17 -3.71
CA VAL A 97 -7.26 0.43 -4.35
C VAL A 97 -6.27 0.87 -3.29
N PHE A 98 -5.19 0.11 -3.14
CA PHE A 98 -4.07 0.45 -2.26
C PHE A 98 -3.04 1.19 -3.09
N THR A 99 -2.86 2.47 -2.80
CA THR A 99 -2.12 3.38 -3.69
C THR A 99 -0.60 3.29 -3.54
N GLY A 100 -0.12 2.77 -2.44
CA GLY A 100 1.30 2.60 -2.16
C GLY A 100 1.69 3.02 -0.75
N SER A 101 2.94 2.78 -0.38
CA SER A 101 3.43 3.08 0.97
C SER A 101 3.86 4.53 1.13
N THR A 102 3.41 5.16 2.20
CA THR A 102 3.84 6.50 2.62
C THR A 102 5.13 6.49 3.45
N VAL A 103 5.52 5.34 3.97
CA VAL A 103 6.65 5.17 4.89
C VAL A 103 7.69 4.15 4.41
N GLY A 104 7.50 3.59 3.22
CA GLY A 104 8.32 2.48 2.73
C GLY A 104 7.98 1.16 3.42
N VAL A 105 8.91 0.23 3.39
CA VAL A 105 8.78 -1.07 4.08
C VAL A 105 9.37 -0.93 5.48
N VAL A 106 8.56 -1.24 6.49
CA VAL A 106 8.94 -1.13 7.90
C VAL A 106 8.96 -2.53 8.50
N PRO A 107 10.11 -3.02 9.02
CA PRO A 107 10.16 -4.32 9.69
C PRO A 107 9.25 -4.36 10.91
N ILE A 108 8.57 -5.48 11.13
CA ILE A 108 7.84 -5.73 12.38
C ILE A 108 8.83 -6.21 13.42
N LEU A 109 9.04 -5.40 14.47
CA LEU A 109 9.93 -5.68 15.58
C LEU A 109 9.14 -6.21 16.79
N GLY A 110 9.73 -7.15 17.48
CA GLY A 110 9.14 -7.77 18.66
C GLY A 110 8.24 -8.93 18.33
#